data_1f113947b25d31669fab6a9d121f4714
#
_entry.id   1f113947b25d31669fab6a9d121f4714
#
_cell.length_a   1.000
_cell.length_b   1.000
_cell.length_c   1.000
_cell.angle_alpha   90.00
_cell.angle_beta   90.00
_cell.angle_gamma   90.00
#
_symmetry.space_group_name_H-M   'P 1'
#
loop_
_entity.id
_entity.type
_entity.pdbx_description
1 polymer ?
#
loop_
_entity_poly.entity_id
_entity_poly.type
_entity_poly.pdbx_seq_one_letter_code
_entity_poly.pdbx_strand_id
1 'polypeptide(L)'
;QNFFKCMPDTYSEAAEIDGASQFTIMFGIYIPLAAKIIGSVFLIRFIFFWNDFASIELYMPTHPTLSYFIYALGAGKKISNDMTTNPRKIAACMILALPTLILFLTLHNKVMGSMTLGGIKG
;
A
#
# COMPACT_ATOMS: atom_id res chain seq x y z
N GLN A 1 8.35 4.62 -14.25
CA GLN A 1 8.91 4.58 -15.63
C GLN A 1 10.08 3.58 -15.77
N ASN A 2 10.95 3.45 -14.76
CA ASN A 2 12.14 2.57 -14.88
C ASN A 2 11.81 1.07 -14.91
N PHE A 3 10.70 0.63 -14.31
CA PHE A 3 10.34 -0.79 -14.30
C PHE A 3 10.06 -1.34 -15.70
N PHE A 4 9.31 -0.60 -16.53
CA PHE A 4 9.03 -1.02 -17.91
C PHE A 4 10.27 -1.02 -18.81
N LYS A 5 11.30 -0.23 -18.47
CA LYS A 5 12.58 -0.21 -19.18
C LYS A 5 13.49 -1.39 -18.81
N CYS A 6 13.26 -2.02 -17.66
CA CYS A 6 14.04 -3.19 -17.21
C CYS A 6 13.40 -4.52 -17.59
N MET A 7 12.25 -4.51 -18.26
CA MET A 7 11.65 -5.75 -18.78
C MET A 7 12.45 -6.23 -19.99
N PRO A 8 12.76 -7.53 -20.06
CA PRO A 8 13.39 -8.10 -21.25
C PRO A 8 12.42 -7.95 -22.44
N ASP A 9 12.91 -7.36 -23.52
CA ASP A 9 12.14 -7.17 -24.76
C ASP A 9 11.77 -8.51 -25.42
N THR A 10 12.42 -9.60 -25.02
CA THR A 10 12.14 -10.98 -25.47
C THR A 10 10.68 -11.41 -25.34
N TYR A 11 9.94 -10.92 -24.34
CA TYR A 11 8.52 -11.26 -24.18
C TYR A 11 7.63 -10.54 -25.19
N SER A 12 7.94 -9.28 -25.51
CA SER A 12 7.21 -8.52 -26.52
C SER A 12 7.56 -8.99 -27.94
N GLU A 13 8.82 -9.25 -28.20
CA GLU A 13 9.30 -9.74 -29.50
C GLU A 13 8.69 -11.11 -29.85
N ALA A 14 8.65 -12.05 -28.89
CA ALA A 14 8.01 -13.34 -29.09
C ALA A 14 6.51 -13.21 -29.40
N ALA A 15 5.80 -12.34 -28.67
CA ALA A 15 4.38 -12.13 -28.90
C ALA A 15 4.07 -11.38 -30.22
N GLU A 16 4.98 -10.50 -30.66
CA GLU A 16 4.87 -9.81 -31.97
C GLU A 16 5.07 -10.82 -33.14
N ILE A 17 5.99 -11.78 -32.99
CA ILE A 17 6.18 -12.86 -33.96
C ILE A 17 4.92 -13.72 -34.08
N ASP A 18 4.23 -13.95 -32.96
CA ASP A 18 2.95 -14.68 -32.93
C ASP A 18 1.75 -13.85 -33.45
N GLY A 19 1.98 -12.61 -33.90
CA GLY A 19 0.97 -11.73 -34.47
C GLY A 19 0.06 -11.07 -33.43
N ALA A 20 0.44 -11.05 -32.15
CA ALA A 20 -0.33 -10.40 -31.11
C ALA A 20 -0.33 -8.87 -31.28
N SER A 21 -1.51 -8.25 -31.14
CA SER A 21 -1.60 -6.79 -31.17
C SER A 21 -0.92 -6.20 -29.92
N GLN A 22 -0.44 -4.97 -30.01
CA GLN A 22 0.19 -4.26 -28.87
C GLN A 22 -0.73 -4.17 -27.64
N PHE A 23 -2.06 -4.07 -27.84
CA PHE A 23 -3.02 -4.13 -26.75
C PHE A 23 -3.05 -5.50 -26.08
N THR A 24 -2.96 -6.58 -26.85
CA THR A 24 -2.93 -7.95 -26.30
C THR A 24 -1.66 -8.16 -25.47
N ILE A 25 -0.52 -7.69 -25.91
CA ILE A 25 0.75 -7.74 -25.18
C ILE A 25 0.66 -6.92 -23.89
N MET A 26 0.12 -5.71 -23.96
CA MET A 26 -0.03 -4.84 -22.79
C MET A 26 -0.93 -5.46 -21.71
N PHE A 27 -2.13 -5.93 -22.08
CA PHE A 27 -3.09 -6.47 -21.13
C PHE A 27 -2.79 -7.92 -20.73
N GLY A 28 -2.23 -8.73 -21.63
CA GLY A 28 -1.93 -10.13 -21.39
C GLY A 28 -0.60 -10.38 -20.68
N ILE A 29 0.40 -9.53 -20.90
CA ILE A 29 1.77 -9.75 -20.38
C ILE A 29 2.16 -8.64 -19.40
N TYR A 30 2.16 -7.39 -19.84
CA TYR A 30 2.72 -6.29 -19.03
C TYR A 30 1.90 -5.98 -17.79
N ILE A 31 0.58 -5.90 -17.87
CA ILE A 31 -0.28 -5.59 -16.72
C ILE A 31 -0.23 -6.68 -15.66
N PRO A 32 -0.38 -7.98 -15.95
CA PRO A 32 -0.26 -9.02 -14.93
C PRO A 32 1.11 -9.06 -14.26
N LEU A 33 2.17 -8.82 -15.02
CA LEU A 33 3.53 -8.79 -14.50
C LEU A 33 3.76 -7.57 -13.61
N ALA A 34 3.25 -6.41 -14.01
CA ALA A 34 3.29 -5.17 -13.23
C ALA A 34 2.38 -5.19 -12.00
N ALA A 35 1.31 -5.98 -11.99
CA ALA A 35 0.30 -5.99 -10.92
C ALA A 35 0.92 -6.28 -9.53
N LYS A 36 1.96 -7.10 -9.46
CA LYS A 36 2.67 -7.41 -8.22
C LYS A 36 3.38 -6.18 -7.64
N ILE A 37 4.03 -5.40 -8.50
CA ILE A 37 4.76 -4.18 -8.12
C ILE A 37 3.77 -3.08 -7.79
N ILE A 38 2.72 -2.94 -8.58
CA ILE A 38 1.61 -2.00 -8.31
C ILE A 38 1.00 -2.30 -6.95
N GLY A 39 0.77 -3.57 -6.61
CA GLY A 39 0.26 -3.99 -5.31
C GLY A 39 1.18 -3.60 -4.15
N SER A 40 2.50 -3.74 -4.32
CA SER A 40 3.50 -3.33 -3.31
C SER A 40 3.49 -1.82 -3.09
N VAL A 41 3.51 -1.05 -4.18
CA VAL A 41 3.48 0.42 -4.12
C VAL A 41 2.17 0.91 -3.52
N PHE A 42 1.04 0.29 -3.89
CA PHE A 42 -0.27 0.61 -3.32
C PHE A 42 -0.29 0.38 -1.81
N LEU A 43 0.24 -0.76 -1.34
CA LEU A 43 0.30 -1.09 0.08
C LEU A 43 1.13 -0.06 0.86
N ILE A 44 2.31 0.30 0.37
CA ILE A 44 3.17 1.30 1.00
C ILE A 44 2.46 2.66 1.07
N ARG A 45 1.83 3.09 -0.03
CA ARG A 45 1.10 4.36 -0.08
C ARG A 45 -0.14 4.35 0.80
N PHE A 46 -0.86 3.23 0.85
CA PHE A 46 -2.00 3.08 1.75
C PHE A 46 -1.58 3.24 3.21
N ILE A 47 -0.52 2.54 3.65
CA ILE A 47 0.00 2.65 5.01
C ILE A 47 0.38 4.09 5.33
N PHE A 48 1.06 4.76 4.40
CA PHE A 48 1.48 6.15 4.58
C PHE A 48 0.28 7.09 4.77
N PHE A 49 -0.70 7.07 3.87
CA PHE A 49 -1.88 7.93 3.96
C PHE A 49 -2.82 7.54 5.11
N TRP A 50 -2.92 6.25 5.43
CA TRP A 50 -3.73 5.78 6.54
C TRP A 50 -3.23 6.30 7.89
N ASN A 51 -1.93 6.41 8.06
CA ASN A 51 -1.29 6.89 9.29
C ASN A 51 -1.00 8.40 9.27
N ASP A 52 -1.38 9.13 8.23
CA ASP A 52 -1.13 10.56 8.13
C ASP A 52 -2.05 11.34 9.08
N PHE A 53 -1.48 11.78 10.18
CA PHE A 53 -2.12 12.68 11.14
C PHE A 53 -1.67 14.13 10.95
N ALA A 54 -0.48 14.35 10.41
CA ALA A 54 0.13 15.67 10.33
C ALA A 54 -0.60 16.56 9.31
N SER A 55 -0.94 16.00 8.15
CA SER A 55 -1.72 16.74 7.14
C SER A 55 -3.12 17.10 7.66
N ILE A 56 -3.74 16.19 8.43
CA ILE A 56 -5.06 16.45 9.02
C ILE A 56 -4.98 17.54 10.09
N GLU A 57 -3.95 17.50 10.95
CA GLU A 57 -3.73 18.55 11.96
C GLU A 57 -3.57 19.93 11.33
N LEU A 58 -2.87 20.00 10.19
CA LEU A 58 -2.53 21.26 9.55
C LEU A 58 -3.69 21.82 8.69
N TYR A 59 -4.36 20.96 7.92
CA TYR A 59 -5.32 21.43 6.92
C TYR A 59 -6.78 21.23 7.31
N MET A 60 -7.09 20.25 8.16
CA MET A 60 -8.47 19.88 8.50
C MET A 60 -8.68 19.60 10.00
N PRO A 61 -8.36 20.54 10.88
CA PRO A 61 -8.45 20.32 12.35
C PRO A 61 -9.88 20.05 12.85
N THR A 62 -10.90 20.46 12.08
CA THR A 62 -12.32 20.25 12.42
C THR A 62 -12.86 18.88 12.03
N HIS A 63 -12.13 18.12 11.21
CA HIS A 63 -12.54 16.79 10.75
C HIS A 63 -11.46 15.75 11.11
N PRO A 64 -11.39 15.34 12.40
CA PRO A 64 -10.33 14.44 12.86
C PRO A 64 -10.47 13.05 12.23
N THR A 65 -9.39 12.52 11.68
CA THR A 65 -9.28 11.12 11.29
C THR A 65 -8.92 10.26 12.51
N LEU A 66 -9.05 8.94 12.35
CA LEU A 66 -8.69 8.01 13.44
C LEU A 66 -7.21 8.10 13.80
N SER A 67 -6.31 8.28 12.82
CA SER A 67 -4.87 8.48 13.05
C SER A 67 -4.59 9.76 13.83
N TYR A 68 -5.23 10.87 13.45
CA TYR A 68 -5.13 12.12 14.20
C TYR A 68 -5.66 12.00 15.62
N PHE A 69 -6.80 11.33 15.79
CA PHE A 69 -7.40 11.10 17.10
C PHE A 69 -6.44 10.36 18.05
N ILE A 70 -5.81 9.29 17.58
CA ILE A 70 -4.85 8.51 18.38
C ILE A 70 -3.60 9.34 18.70
N TYR A 71 -3.08 10.08 17.73
CA TYR A 71 -1.96 11.01 17.95
C TYR A 71 -2.30 12.03 19.04
N ALA A 72 -3.46 12.68 18.94
CA ALA A 72 -3.88 13.71 19.88
C ALA A 72 -4.10 13.15 21.30
N LEU A 73 -4.60 11.92 21.44
CA LEU A 73 -4.68 11.21 22.73
C LEU A 73 -3.28 10.93 23.31
N GLY A 74 -2.33 10.55 22.47
CA GLY A 74 -0.93 10.33 22.87
C GLY A 74 -0.22 11.61 23.28
N ALA A 75 -0.47 12.71 22.57
CA ALA A 75 0.08 14.03 22.83
C ALA A 75 -0.58 14.75 24.04
N GLY A 76 -1.55 14.11 24.71
CA GLY A 76 -2.25 14.69 25.88
C GLY A 76 -3.20 15.84 25.52
N LYS A 77 -3.57 15.97 24.23
CA LYS A 77 -4.58 16.95 23.81
C LYS A 77 -5.95 16.54 24.37
N LYS A 78 -6.65 17.50 25.01
CA LYS A 78 -8.00 17.27 25.54
C LYS A 78 -9.00 17.18 24.37
N ILE A 79 -9.28 15.97 23.90
CA ILE A 79 -10.32 15.74 22.90
C ILE A 79 -11.67 15.48 23.58
N SER A 80 -11.68 14.79 24.72
CA SER A 80 -12.85 14.54 25.57
C SER A 80 -12.36 14.01 26.92
N ASN A 81 -13.00 14.46 28.01
CA ASN A 81 -12.67 14.00 29.37
C ASN A 81 -12.90 12.49 29.55
N ASP A 82 -13.75 11.89 28.73
CA ASP A 82 -14.17 10.49 28.86
C ASP A 82 -13.26 9.52 28.08
N MET A 83 -12.41 10.03 27.16
CA MET A 83 -11.52 9.23 26.31
C MET A 83 -10.10 9.06 26.84
N THR A 84 -9.81 9.58 28.04
CA THR A 84 -8.45 9.54 28.62
C THR A 84 -8.08 8.19 29.25
N THR A 85 -9.03 7.26 29.38
CA THR A 85 -8.80 5.96 30.01
C THR A 85 -7.91 5.08 29.12
N ASN A 86 -6.88 4.46 29.70
CA ASN A 86 -5.92 3.60 28.99
C ASN A 86 -6.56 2.48 28.12
N PRO A 87 -7.62 1.77 28.57
CA PRO A 87 -8.24 0.74 27.74
C PRO A 87 -8.85 1.29 26.43
N ARG A 88 -9.41 2.49 26.44
CA ARG A 88 -9.98 3.13 25.25
C ARG A 88 -8.91 3.53 24.24
N LYS A 89 -7.75 4.00 24.73
CA LYS A 89 -6.58 4.28 23.86
C LYS A 89 -6.09 3.02 23.16
N ILE A 90 -5.99 1.91 23.89
CA ILE A 90 -5.56 0.63 23.34
C ILE A 90 -6.56 0.13 22.30
N ALA A 91 -7.87 0.21 22.58
CA ALA A 91 -8.91 -0.18 21.63
C ALA A 91 -8.84 0.66 20.32
N ALA A 92 -8.64 1.96 20.43
CA ALA A 92 -8.47 2.83 19.27
C ALA A 92 -7.24 2.47 18.43
N CYS A 93 -6.12 2.16 19.07
CA CYS A 93 -4.91 1.68 18.38
C CYS A 93 -5.15 0.35 17.64
N MET A 94 -5.88 -0.58 18.26
CA MET A 94 -6.25 -1.85 17.62
C MET A 94 -7.13 -1.62 16.38
N ILE A 95 -8.12 -0.74 16.48
CA ILE A 95 -8.99 -0.39 15.34
C ILE A 95 -8.17 0.24 14.20
N LEU A 96 -7.19 1.10 14.51
CA LEU A 96 -6.31 1.68 13.51
C LEU A 96 -5.41 0.63 12.81
N ALA A 97 -4.95 -0.37 13.56
CA ALA A 97 -4.07 -1.41 13.05
C ALA A 97 -4.80 -2.42 12.14
N LEU A 98 -6.09 -2.69 12.39
CA LEU A 98 -6.87 -3.72 11.69
C LEU A 98 -6.88 -3.58 10.16
N PRO A 99 -7.22 -2.43 9.56
CA PRO A 99 -7.27 -2.31 8.10
C PRO A 99 -5.89 -2.53 7.45
N THR A 100 -4.84 -2.03 8.09
CA THR A 100 -3.47 -2.21 7.61
C THR A 100 -3.05 -3.68 7.64
N LEU A 101 -3.40 -4.39 8.73
CA LEU A 101 -3.10 -5.81 8.90
C LEU A 101 -3.87 -6.68 7.90
N ILE A 102 -5.17 -6.42 7.70
CA ILE A 102 -6.00 -7.13 6.72
C ILE A 102 -5.43 -6.92 5.31
N LEU A 103 -5.09 -5.69 4.96
CA LEU A 103 -4.57 -5.35 3.65
C LEU A 103 -3.19 -5.99 3.43
N PHE A 104 -2.34 -6.00 4.44
CA PHE A 104 -1.06 -6.70 4.40
C PHE A 104 -1.24 -8.20 4.19
N LEU A 105 -2.10 -8.87 4.95
CA LEU A 105 -2.33 -10.31 4.83
C LEU A 105 -2.90 -10.70 3.46
N THR A 106 -3.77 -9.87 2.87
CA THR A 106 -4.34 -10.13 1.56
C THR A 106 -3.35 -9.93 0.42
N LEU A 107 -2.47 -8.93 0.53
CA LEU A 107 -1.48 -8.61 -0.51
C LEU A 107 -0.14 -9.32 -0.31
N HIS A 108 0.19 -9.74 0.91
CA HIS A 108 1.45 -10.39 1.26
C HIS A 108 1.82 -11.51 0.29
N ASN A 109 0.90 -12.43 0.00
CA ASN A 109 1.15 -13.57 -0.91
C ASN A 109 1.40 -13.12 -2.37
N LYS A 110 0.80 -12.00 -2.79
CA LYS A 110 1.00 -11.44 -4.13
C LYS A 110 2.31 -10.67 -4.26
N VAL A 111 2.75 -10.04 -3.17
CA VAL A 111 3.97 -9.23 -3.11
C VAL A 111 5.21 -10.09 -2.94
N MET A 112 5.19 -11.05 -2.01
CA MET A 112 6.35 -11.91 -1.72
C MET A 112 6.72 -12.84 -2.86
N GLY A 113 5.74 -13.34 -3.62
CA GLY A 113 6.00 -14.20 -4.78
C GLY A 113 6.80 -13.57 -5.92
N SER A 114 7.02 -12.25 -5.89
CA SER A 114 7.80 -11.54 -6.92
C SER A 114 9.25 -11.27 -6.51
N MET A 115 9.56 -11.26 -5.22
CA MET A 115 10.93 -11.02 -4.74
C MET A 115 11.85 -12.23 -4.93
N THR A 116 11.30 -13.43 -4.99
CA THR A 116 12.09 -14.67 -5.18
C THR A 116 12.54 -14.89 -6.64
N LEU A 117 11.93 -14.21 -7.62
CA LEU A 117 12.31 -14.34 -9.04
C LEU A 117 13.40 -13.35 -9.45
N GLY A 118 13.75 -12.37 -8.63
CA GLY A 118 14.82 -11.39 -8.90
C GLY A 118 16.13 -11.68 -8.19
N GLY A 119 16.22 -12.73 -7.40
CA GLY A 119 17.39 -13.10 -6.61
C GLY A 119 18.23 -14.17 -7.31
N ILE A 120 19.21 -13.71 -8.07
CA ILE A 120 20.54 -14.32 -8.30
C ILE A 120 20.53 -15.82 -8.66
N LYS A 121 20.67 -16.08 -9.93
CA LYS A 121 21.55 -17.18 -10.35
C LYS A 121 22.97 -16.64 -10.31
N GLY A 122 23.70 -16.94 -9.21
CA GLY A 122 25.15 -16.99 -9.22
C GLY A 122 25.57 -18.30 -9.81
#